data_a8f4afd93cca25eab70a0413aa81b007
#
_entry.id   a8f4afd93cca25eab70a0413aa81b007
#
_cell.length_a   1.000
_cell.length_b   1.000
_cell.length_c   1.000
_cell.angle_alpha   90.00
_cell.angle_beta   90.00
_cell.angle_gamma   90.00
#
_symmetry.space_group_name_H-M   'P 1'
#
loop_
_entity.id
_entity.type
_entity.pdbx_description
1 polymer ?
#
loop_
_entity_poly.entity_id
_entity_poly.type
_entity_poly.pdbx_seq_one_letter_code
_entity_poly.pdbx_strand_id
1 'polypeptide(L)'
;NLMKVIVVVDMQNDFVTGALGTPEAQAIVPTMVERLRELNAGDNLIMFTKDTHYADYMDTQEGKNLPVPHCIEGTPGWSIVKDISSVVDYGSNFCFYSAKDIMKSRVLKNTFGSIRLAEIIKSLLPDNPIDEVILMGVCTDICVVSNAMLIKAFCPEVQVTVDASCCAGVTPERHLAALETMKSCQIKVINE
;
A
#
# COMPACT_ATOMS: atom_id res chain seq x y z
N ASN A 1 4.44 18.12 16.49
CA ASN A 1 3.37 17.64 15.60
C ASN A 1 3.44 16.13 15.51
N LEU A 2 2.29 15.48 15.61
CA LEU A 2 2.15 14.04 15.41
C LEU A 2 2.26 13.74 13.90
N MET A 3 3.02 12.72 13.55
CA MET A 3 3.26 12.29 12.18
C MET A 3 2.28 11.18 11.78
N LYS A 4 1.77 11.22 10.56
CA LYS A 4 1.06 10.10 9.95
C LYS A 4 1.98 9.38 8.96
N VAL A 5 1.88 8.07 8.94
CA VAL A 5 2.50 7.25 7.92
C VAL A 5 1.39 6.74 6.99
N ILE A 6 1.49 7.07 5.72
CA ILE A 6 0.55 6.64 4.70
C ILE A 6 1.21 5.52 3.90
N VAL A 7 0.55 4.37 3.78
CA VAL A 7 1.02 3.22 3.02
C VAL A 7 0.11 3.03 1.83
N VAL A 8 0.65 3.27 0.65
CA VAL A 8 -0.03 3.01 -0.63
C VAL A 8 0.36 1.60 -1.08
N VAL A 9 -0.58 0.67 -1.01
CA VAL A 9 -0.34 -0.76 -1.23
C VAL A 9 -0.56 -1.12 -2.70
N ASP A 10 0.51 -1.53 -3.37
CA ASP A 10 0.52 -2.19 -4.69
C ASP A 10 -0.28 -1.46 -5.80
N MET A 11 -0.29 -0.15 -5.79
CA MET A 11 -0.96 0.63 -6.84
C MET A 11 -0.12 0.68 -8.12
N GLN A 12 0.04 -0.50 -8.71
CA GLN A 12 0.84 -0.77 -9.90
C GLN A 12 -0.07 -0.99 -11.12
N ASN A 13 0.46 -0.74 -12.32
CA ASN A 13 -0.32 -0.83 -13.54
C ASN A 13 -0.99 -2.18 -13.74
N ASP A 14 -0.33 -3.29 -13.41
CA ASP A 14 -0.91 -4.63 -13.58
C ASP A 14 -2.15 -4.88 -12.71
N PHE A 15 -2.26 -4.21 -11.57
CA PHE A 15 -3.44 -4.31 -10.69
C PHE A 15 -4.55 -3.30 -11.02
N VAL A 16 -4.29 -2.34 -11.89
CA VAL A 16 -5.26 -1.28 -12.22
C VAL A 16 -5.79 -1.47 -13.64
N THR A 17 -4.92 -1.44 -14.65
CA THR A 17 -5.30 -1.56 -16.07
C THR A 17 -4.69 -2.77 -16.76
N GLY A 18 -3.71 -3.45 -16.13
CA GLY A 18 -2.97 -4.56 -16.72
C GLY A 18 -3.59 -5.93 -16.43
N ALA A 19 -2.74 -6.95 -16.30
CA ALA A 19 -3.10 -8.36 -16.28
C ALA A 19 -4.12 -8.75 -15.20
N LEU A 20 -4.07 -8.10 -14.04
CA LEU A 20 -5.01 -8.31 -12.91
C LEU A 20 -5.84 -7.07 -12.60
N GLY A 21 -5.99 -6.17 -13.57
CA GLY A 21 -6.78 -4.95 -13.43
C GLY A 21 -8.28 -5.22 -13.26
N THR A 22 -8.95 -4.34 -12.53
CA THR A 22 -10.39 -4.38 -12.30
C THR A 22 -11.00 -2.99 -12.47
N PRO A 23 -12.31 -2.91 -12.80
CA PRO A 23 -13.01 -1.62 -12.83
C PRO A 23 -12.97 -0.89 -11.48
N GLU A 24 -13.06 -1.63 -10.39
CA GLU A 24 -13.02 -1.10 -9.02
C GLU A 24 -11.66 -0.48 -8.70
N ALA A 25 -10.57 -1.13 -9.07
CA ALA A 25 -9.22 -0.59 -8.90
C ALA A 25 -9.00 0.68 -9.74
N GLN A 26 -9.55 0.73 -10.94
CA GLN A 26 -9.50 1.93 -11.78
C GLN A 26 -10.29 3.09 -11.17
N ALA A 27 -11.45 2.78 -10.59
CA ALA A 27 -12.36 3.79 -10.02
C ALA A 27 -11.77 4.50 -8.79
N ILE A 28 -10.92 3.86 -8.00
CA ILE A 28 -10.33 4.48 -6.82
C ILE A 28 -9.15 5.43 -7.13
N VAL A 29 -8.58 5.38 -8.32
CA VAL A 29 -7.38 6.18 -8.65
C VAL A 29 -7.61 7.68 -8.47
N PRO A 30 -8.65 8.31 -9.01
CA PRO A 30 -8.89 9.75 -8.81
C PRO A 30 -9.07 10.11 -7.33
N THR A 31 -9.84 9.32 -6.58
CA THR A 31 -10.07 9.54 -5.14
C THR A 31 -8.76 9.45 -4.36
N MET A 32 -7.92 8.46 -4.68
CA MET A 32 -6.61 8.29 -4.05
C MET A 32 -5.68 9.47 -4.35
N VAL A 33 -5.67 9.98 -5.58
CA VAL A 33 -4.87 11.15 -5.95
C VAL A 33 -5.24 12.36 -5.09
N GLU A 34 -6.53 12.66 -4.96
CA GLU A 34 -7.01 13.77 -4.11
C GLU A 34 -6.63 13.53 -2.64
N ARG A 35 -6.85 12.32 -2.14
CA ARG A 35 -6.54 11.98 -0.76
C ARG A 35 -5.04 12.08 -0.45
N LEU A 36 -4.19 11.64 -1.38
CA LEU A 36 -2.74 11.76 -1.23
C LEU A 36 -2.27 13.22 -1.28
N ARG A 37 -2.89 14.07 -2.10
CA ARG A 37 -2.60 15.51 -2.08
C ARG A 37 -2.88 16.15 -0.73
N GLU A 38 -3.98 15.78 -0.10
CA GLU A 38 -4.32 16.25 1.26
C GLU A 38 -3.31 15.75 2.31
N LEU A 39 -2.92 14.49 2.21
CA LEU A 39 -2.03 13.83 3.18
C LEU A 39 -0.54 14.15 2.95
N ASN A 40 -0.17 14.60 1.76
CA ASN A 40 1.22 14.98 1.43
C ASN A 40 1.54 16.38 1.97
N ALA A 41 1.44 16.53 3.28
CA ALA A 41 1.62 17.81 3.97
C ALA A 41 2.33 17.61 5.32
N GLY A 42 3.05 18.65 5.76
CA GLY A 42 3.76 18.64 7.04
C GLY A 42 4.82 17.53 7.11
N ASP A 43 4.87 16.83 8.25
CA ASP A 43 5.84 15.79 8.54
C ASP A 43 5.33 14.37 8.18
N ASN A 44 4.22 14.27 7.44
CA ASN A 44 3.67 12.99 7.03
C ASN A 44 4.62 12.25 6.08
N LEU A 45 4.72 10.93 6.26
CA LEU A 45 5.51 10.05 5.42
C LEU A 45 4.59 9.22 4.52
N ILE A 46 4.80 9.29 3.22
CA ILE A 46 4.11 8.44 2.25
C ILE A 46 5.07 7.34 1.80
N MET A 47 4.66 6.09 2.00
CA MET A 47 5.38 4.89 1.60
C MET A 47 4.57 4.11 0.56
N PHE A 48 5.26 3.52 -0.40
CA PHE A 48 4.65 2.64 -1.39
C PHE A 48 5.12 1.20 -1.18
N THR A 49 4.23 0.23 -1.28
CA THR A 49 4.63 -1.13 -1.55
C THR A 49 4.54 -1.43 -3.03
N LYS A 50 5.43 -2.27 -3.51
CA LYS A 50 5.42 -2.80 -4.87
C LYS A 50 5.51 -4.31 -4.81
N ASP A 51 4.43 -4.98 -5.19
CA ASP A 51 4.46 -6.40 -5.47
C ASP A 51 5.49 -6.64 -6.59
N THR A 52 6.42 -7.56 -6.37
CA THR A 52 7.57 -7.71 -7.24
C THR A 52 7.84 -9.19 -7.47
N HIS A 53 7.65 -9.62 -8.71
CA HIS A 53 7.90 -10.98 -9.14
C HIS A 53 8.99 -11.02 -10.22
N TYR A 54 9.47 -12.21 -10.51
CA TYR A 54 10.57 -12.45 -11.43
C TYR A 54 10.16 -13.46 -12.50
N ALA A 55 11.07 -13.76 -13.41
CA ALA A 55 10.80 -14.67 -14.54
C ALA A 55 10.35 -16.08 -14.12
N ASP A 56 10.70 -16.50 -12.91
CA ASP A 56 10.32 -17.78 -12.31
C ASP A 56 8.96 -17.78 -11.59
N TYR A 57 8.17 -16.71 -11.73
CA TYR A 57 6.88 -16.58 -11.02
C TYR A 57 6.00 -17.83 -11.14
N MET A 58 5.91 -18.44 -12.34
CA MET A 58 5.09 -19.61 -12.58
C MET A 58 5.57 -20.86 -11.82
N ASP A 59 6.82 -20.89 -11.38
CA ASP A 59 7.40 -21.99 -10.60
C ASP A 59 7.16 -21.82 -9.09
N THR A 60 6.74 -20.63 -8.66
CA THR A 60 6.43 -20.34 -7.26
C THR A 60 5.09 -20.95 -6.84
N GLN A 61 4.88 -21.11 -5.53
CA GLN A 61 3.57 -21.55 -5.01
C GLN A 61 2.47 -20.56 -5.41
N GLU A 62 2.72 -19.26 -5.34
CA GLU A 62 1.75 -18.24 -5.76
C GLU A 62 1.40 -18.40 -7.24
N GLY A 63 2.39 -18.54 -8.12
CA GLY A 63 2.17 -18.71 -9.54
C GLY A 63 1.42 -20.00 -9.90
N LYS A 64 1.57 -21.06 -9.12
CA LYS A 64 0.80 -22.29 -9.30
C LYS A 64 -0.67 -22.12 -8.91
N ASN A 65 -0.95 -21.29 -7.92
CA ASN A 65 -2.32 -20.99 -7.47
C ASN A 65 -2.98 -19.89 -8.30
N LEU A 66 -2.22 -18.94 -8.81
CA LEU A 66 -2.65 -17.85 -9.69
C LEU A 66 -1.72 -17.78 -10.90
N PRO A 67 -1.98 -18.57 -11.96
CA PRO A 67 -1.08 -18.68 -13.13
C PRO A 67 -1.20 -17.49 -14.07
N VAL A 68 -1.07 -16.29 -13.54
CA VAL A 68 -1.11 -15.02 -14.27
C VAL A 68 0.15 -14.23 -13.89
N PRO A 69 1.22 -14.28 -14.70
CA PRO A 69 2.39 -13.44 -14.47
C PRO A 69 2.01 -11.96 -14.40
N HIS A 70 2.45 -11.29 -13.35
CA HIS A 70 2.16 -9.89 -13.11
C HIS A 70 3.27 -9.25 -12.28
N CYS A 71 3.36 -7.96 -12.32
CA CYS A 71 4.34 -7.17 -11.56
C CYS A 71 5.76 -7.73 -11.67
N ILE A 72 6.13 -8.19 -12.87
CA ILE A 72 7.49 -8.65 -13.14
C ILE A 72 8.43 -7.46 -13.09
N GLU A 73 9.49 -7.56 -12.32
CA GLU A 73 10.46 -6.48 -12.11
C GLU A 73 10.94 -5.87 -13.41
N GLY A 74 10.94 -4.54 -13.50
CA GLY A 74 11.39 -3.79 -14.66
C GLY A 74 10.38 -3.67 -15.79
N THR A 75 9.22 -4.32 -15.72
CA THR A 75 8.17 -4.17 -16.74
C THR A 75 7.28 -2.96 -16.48
N PRO A 76 6.57 -2.44 -17.50
CA PRO A 76 5.58 -1.38 -17.30
C PRO A 76 4.47 -1.74 -16.32
N GLY A 77 4.06 -3.01 -16.25
CA GLY A 77 3.05 -3.52 -15.32
C GLY A 77 3.45 -3.41 -13.86
N TRP A 78 4.74 -3.51 -13.58
CA TRP A 78 5.33 -3.37 -12.25
C TRP A 78 5.38 -1.92 -11.76
N SER A 79 5.36 -0.94 -12.66
CA SER A 79 5.43 0.48 -12.31
C SER A 79 4.18 0.94 -11.55
N ILE A 80 4.38 1.84 -10.59
CA ILE A 80 3.28 2.52 -9.89
C ILE A 80 2.51 3.37 -10.90
N VAL A 81 1.20 3.39 -10.77
CA VAL A 81 0.32 4.23 -11.59
C VAL A 81 0.82 5.67 -11.58
N LYS A 82 1.05 6.23 -12.76
CA LYS A 82 1.71 7.54 -12.93
C LYS A 82 1.00 8.66 -12.19
N ASP A 83 -0.32 8.70 -12.24
CA ASP A 83 -1.11 9.77 -11.59
C ASP A 83 -0.92 9.75 -10.07
N ILE A 84 -0.68 8.58 -9.50
CA ILE A 84 -0.44 8.40 -8.06
C ILE A 84 1.00 8.76 -7.71
N SER A 85 1.99 8.23 -8.42
CA SER A 85 3.40 8.54 -8.15
C SER A 85 3.70 10.02 -8.31
N SER A 86 3.08 10.68 -9.29
CA SER A 86 3.29 12.11 -9.56
C SER A 86 2.88 13.03 -8.41
N VAL A 87 1.94 12.62 -7.56
CA VAL A 87 1.54 13.41 -6.38
C VAL A 87 2.70 13.53 -5.39
N VAL A 88 3.47 12.46 -5.24
CA VAL A 88 4.56 12.37 -4.26
C VAL A 88 5.89 12.87 -4.84
N ASP A 89 6.17 12.53 -6.10
CA ASP A 89 7.43 12.88 -6.76
C ASP A 89 7.60 14.40 -6.96
N TYR A 90 6.50 15.16 -7.03
CA TYR A 90 6.49 16.61 -7.19
C TYR A 90 6.17 17.38 -5.91
N GLY A 91 6.00 16.69 -4.79
CA GLY A 91 5.78 17.32 -3.48
C GLY A 91 7.07 18.01 -2.98
N SER A 92 6.97 19.29 -2.66
CA SER A 92 8.10 20.15 -2.29
C SER A 92 8.87 19.71 -1.04
N ASN A 93 8.39 18.74 -0.30
CA ASN A 93 9.00 18.26 0.94
C ASN A 93 10.02 17.13 0.74
N PHE A 94 10.19 16.62 -0.47
CA PHE A 94 11.15 15.55 -0.78
C PHE A 94 12.60 16.03 -1.01
N CYS A 95 12.84 17.32 -0.97
CA CYS A 95 14.17 17.89 -1.27
C CYS A 95 15.27 17.56 -0.24
N PHE A 96 14.94 16.89 0.86
CA PHE A 96 15.88 16.64 1.95
C PHE A 96 16.13 15.17 2.26
N TYR A 97 15.52 14.25 1.52
CA TYR A 97 15.75 12.83 1.74
C TYR A 97 16.95 12.32 0.95
N SER A 98 17.83 11.60 1.64
CA SER A 98 18.93 10.91 0.99
C SER A 98 18.40 9.81 0.05
N ALA A 99 19.25 9.33 -0.88
CA ALA A 99 18.88 8.18 -1.71
C ALA A 99 18.44 6.95 -0.88
N LYS A 100 18.93 6.83 0.37
CA LYS A 100 18.49 5.80 1.32
C LYS A 100 17.05 6.02 1.79
N ASP A 101 16.58 7.24 1.87
CA ASP A 101 15.22 7.57 2.31
C ASP A 101 14.22 7.33 1.19
N ILE A 102 14.60 7.61 -0.06
CA ILE A 102 13.81 7.26 -1.25
C ILE A 102 13.64 5.73 -1.36
N MET A 103 14.70 4.97 -1.10
CA MET A 103 14.63 3.51 -1.05
C MET A 103 13.76 2.98 0.10
N LYS A 104 13.65 3.70 1.20
CA LYS A 104 12.73 3.36 2.30
C LYS A 104 11.28 3.65 1.95
N SER A 105 11.00 4.64 1.11
CA SER A 105 9.65 5.00 0.71
C SER A 105 9.02 4.04 -0.30
N ARG A 106 9.80 3.16 -0.93
CA ARG A 106 9.34 2.14 -1.89
C ARG A 106 9.79 0.77 -1.43
N VAL A 107 8.88 0.02 -0.83
CA VAL A 107 9.15 -1.32 -0.27
C VAL A 107 8.77 -2.38 -1.29
N LEU A 108 9.77 -3.07 -1.83
CA LEU A 108 9.54 -4.21 -2.72
C LEU A 108 9.18 -5.43 -1.89
N LYS A 109 8.19 -6.18 -2.33
CA LYS A 109 7.73 -7.42 -1.68
C LYS A 109 7.34 -8.45 -2.72
N ASN A 110 7.57 -9.72 -2.44
CA ASN A 110 7.11 -10.85 -3.24
C ASN A 110 6.12 -11.74 -2.47
N THR A 111 5.53 -11.18 -1.43
CA THR A 111 4.53 -11.78 -0.54
C THR A 111 3.36 -10.83 -0.38
N PHE A 112 2.21 -11.33 0.03
CA PHE A 112 1.01 -10.48 0.21
C PHE A 112 1.25 -9.41 1.26
N GLY A 113 1.64 -9.78 2.47
CA GLY A 113 2.11 -8.86 3.50
C GLY A 113 3.63 -8.75 3.49
N SER A 114 4.16 -7.60 3.85
CA SER A 114 5.59 -7.33 3.93
C SER A 114 6.04 -7.19 5.39
N ILE A 115 6.80 -8.16 5.88
CA ILE A 115 7.47 -8.05 7.19
C ILE A 115 8.41 -6.84 7.17
N ARG A 116 9.11 -6.63 6.06
CA ARG A 116 10.03 -5.49 5.91
C ARG A 116 9.35 -4.14 6.09
N LEU A 117 8.15 -3.96 5.54
CA LEU A 117 7.36 -2.74 5.75
C LEU A 117 7.07 -2.53 7.24
N ALA A 118 6.58 -3.57 7.91
CA ALA A 118 6.25 -3.49 9.34
C ALA A 118 7.49 -3.20 10.20
N GLU A 119 8.63 -3.80 9.89
CA GLU A 119 9.91 -3.53 10.54
C GLU A 119 10.36 -2.08 10.35
N ILE A 120 10.24 -1.54 9.13
CA ILE A 120 10.59 -0.14 8.85
C ILE A 120 9.72 0.79 9.69
N ILE A 121 8.39 0.61 9.69
CA ILE A 121 7.48 1.44 10.48
C ILE A 121 7.82 1.34 11.98
N LYS A 122 8.03 0.13 12.49
CA LYS A 122 8.45 -0.06 13.89
C LYS A 122 9.76 0.67 14.21
N SER A 123 10.72 0.66 13.30
CA SER A 123 12.01 1.32 13.49
C SER A 123 11.93 2.85 13.53
N LEU A 124 10.84 3.43 13.05
CA LEU A 124 10.62 4.87 13.10
C LEU A 124 10.13 5.36 14.48
N LEU A 125 9.45 4.48 15.24
CA LEU A 125 8.76 4.85 16.49
C LEU A 125 9.66 5.51 17.54
N PRO A 126 10.92 5.06 17.81
CA PRO A 126 11.74 5.68 18.85
C PRO A 126 12.01 7.17 18.62
N ASP A 127 12.13 7.57 17.36
CA ASP A 127 12.54 8.92 16.98
C ASP A 127 11.39 9.78 16.46
N ASN A 128 10.22 9.18 16.22
CA ASN A 128 9.08 9.86 15.60
C ASN A 128 7.77 9.52 16.32
N PRO A 129 7.02 10.52 16.76
CA PRO A 129 5.69 10.29 17.37
C PRO A 129 4.67 10.00 16.27
N ILE A 130 4.58 8.75 15.82
CA ILE A 130 3.59 8.30 14.84
C ILE A 130 2.23 8.21 15.51
N ASP A 131 1.29 9.03 15.05
CA ASP A 131 -0.09 9.05 15.52
C ASP A 131 -0.93 7.93 14.88
N GLU A 132 -0.75 7.75 13.58
CA GLU A 132 -1.61 6.88 12.80
C GLU A 132 -0.86 6.34 11.58
N VAL A 133 -1.11 5.07 11.25
CA VAL A 133 -0.71 4.47 9.97
C VAL A 133 -1.98 4.27 9.14
N ILE A 134 -2.05 4.93 7.97
CA ILE A 134 -3.20 4.84 7.07
C ILE A 134 -2.80 4.01 5.85
N LEU A 135 -3.56 2.92 5.60
CA LEU A 135 -3.37 2.10 4.40
C LEU A 135 -4.45 2.40 3.37
N MET A 136 -4.05 2.36 2.11
CA MET A 136 -4.90 2.45 0.94
C MET A 136 -4.29 1.61 -0.19
N GLY A 137 -5.08 1.19 -1.15
CA GLY A 137 -4.60 0.44 -2.31
C GLY A 137 -5.32 -0.88 -2.56
N VAL A 138 -4.62 -1.83 -3.12
CA VAL A 138 -5.18 -3.10 -3.62
C VAL A 138 -4.35 -4.31 -3.26
N CYS A 139 -4.99 -5.50 -3.18
CA CYS A 139 -6.43 -5.67 -3.02
C CYS A 139 -6.80 -5.59 -1.54
N THR A 140 -7.94 -5.04 -1.23
CA THR A 140 -8.43 -4.91 0.16
C THR A 140 -8.35 -6.22 0.92
N ASP A 141 -8.77 -7.31 0.27
CA ASP A 141 -8.86 -8.67 0.81
C ASP A 141 -7.57 -9.49 0.71
N ILE A 142 -6.49 -8.92 0.17
CA ILE A 142 -5.21 -9.63 0.00
C ILE A 142 -4.06 -8.82 0.62
N CYS A 143 -3.44 -7.93 -0.17
CA CYS A 143 -2.24 -7.21 0.27
C CYS A 143 -2.55 -6.12 1.31
N VAL A 144 -3.71 -5.47 1.22
CA VAL A 144 -4.09 -4.43 2.20
C VAL A 144 -4.32 -5.05 3.57
N VAL A 145 -5.20 -6.04 3.70
CA VAL A 145 -5.46 -6.70 4.99
C VAL A 145 -4.20 -7.35 5.56
N SER A 146 -3.41 -8.00 4.72
CA SER A 146 -2.17 -8.67 5.15
C SER A 146 -1.17 -7.68 5.76
N ASN A 147 -0.95 -6.54 5.12
CA ASN A 147 -0.07 -5.49 5.64
C ASN A 147 -0.64 -4.79 6.87
N ALA A 148 -1.94 -4.52 6.90
CA ALA A 148 -2.60 -3.92 8.06
C ALA A 148 -2.43 -4.78 9.31
N MET A 149 -2.62 -6.10 9.20
CA MET A 149 -2.46 -7.03 10.31
C MET A 149 -1.01 -7.14 10.78
N LEU A 150 -0.04 -7.16 9.87
CA LEU A 150 1.38 -7.17 10.21
C LEU A 150 1.79 -5.90 10.94
N ILE A 151 1.39 -4.73 10.44
CA ILE A 151 1.70 -3.46 11.09
C ILE A 151 1.10 -3.41 12.49
N LYS A 152 -0.15 -3.86 12.65
CA LYS A 152 -0.78 -3.93 13.97
C LYS A 152 -0.06 -4.86 14.94
N ALA A 153 0.46 -5.99 14.44
CA ALA A 153 1.23 -6.92 15.26
C ALA A 153 2.60 -6.36 15.68
N PHE A 154 3.28 -5.64 14.78
CA PHE A 154 4.57 -5.02 15.06
C PHE A 154 4.47 -3.75 15.90
N CYS A 155 3.38 -2.99 15.75
CA CYS A 155 3.14 -1.69 16.38
C CYS A 155 1.77 -1.66 17.06
N PRO A 156 1.54 -2.48 18.12
CA PRO A 156 0.19 -2.69 18.68
C PRO A 156 -0.43 -1.43 19.29
N GLU A 157 0.37 -0.46 19.67
CA GLU A 157 -0.10 0.79 20.30
C GLU A 157 -0.31 1.93 19.28
N VAL A 158 0.05 1.72 18.01
CA VAL A 158 -0.19 2.70 16.95
C VAL A 158 -1.56 2.46 16.33
N GLN A 159 -2.33 3.52 16.11
CA GLN A 159 -3.59 3.42 15.39
C GLN A 159 -3.33 3.00 13.93
N VAL A 160 -3.88 1.85 13.53
CA VAL A 160 -3.91 1.41 12.14
C VAL A 160 -5.29 1.74 11.56
N THR A 161 -5.29 2.41 10.42
CA THR A 161 -6.49 2.87 9.70
C THR A 161 -6.44 2.40 8.26
N VAL A 162 -7.57 2.01 7.72
CA VAL A 162 -7.76 1.71 6.29
C VAL A 162 -8.77 2.69 5.72
N ASP A 163 -8.39 3.40 4.65
CA ASP A 163 -9.28 4.30 3.92
C ASP A 163 -10.02 3.50 2.86
N ALA A 164 -11.27 3.12 3.14
CA ALA A 164 -12.06 2.24 2.28
C ALA A 164 -12.36 2.86 0.91
N SER A 165 -12.48 4.20 0.83
CA SER A 165 -12.71 4.91 -0.44
C SER A 165 -11.52 4.83 -1.39
N CYS A 166 -10.35 4.52 -0.87
CA CYS A 166 -9.10 4.36 -1.61
C CYS A 166 -8.64 2.89 -1.68
N CYS A 167 -9.53 1.93 -1.44
CA CYS A 167 -9.25 0.50 -1.55
C CYS A 167 -10.21 -0.17 -2.54
N ALA A 168 -9.73 -1.22 -3.18
CA ALA A 168 -10.56 -2.11 -4.01
C ALA A 168 -10.16 -3.57 -3.74
N GLY A 169 -11.14 -4.43 -3.59
CA GLY A 169 -10.94 -5.87 -3.46
C GLY A 169 -10.94 -6.59 -4.81
N VAL A 170 -10.71 -7.89 -4.78
CA VAL A 170 -10.86 -8.73 -5.98
C VAL A 170 -12.30 -8.66 -6.50
N THR A 171 -13.27 -8.61 -5.59
CA THR A 171 -14.68 -8.31 -5.87
C THR A 171 -15.21 -7.32 -4.82
N PRO A 172 -16.33 -6.62 -5.08
CA PRO A 172 -16.96 -5.77 -4.08
C PRO A 172 -17.31 -6.52 -2.79
N GLU A 173 -17.77 -7.76 -2.88
CA GLU A 173 -18.12 -8.60 -1.73
C GLU A 173 -16.90 -8.93 -0.87
N ARG A 174 -15.77 -9.27 -1.51
CA ARG A 174 -14.51 -9.55 -0.80
C ARG A 174 -13.93 -8.29 -0.15
N HIS A 175 -14.08 -7.15 -0.81
CA HIS A 175 -13.70 -5.86 -0.22
C HIS A 175 -14.44 -5.62 1.10
N LEU A 176 -15.77 -5.74 1.10
CA LEU A 176 -16.58 -5.57 2.31
C LEU A 176 -16.25 -6.60 3.40
N ALA A 177 -16.06 -7.87 3.02
CA ALA A 177 -15.67 -8.92 3.96
C ALA A 177 -14.32 -8.63 4.66
N ALA A 178 -13.35 -8.13 3.90
CA ALA A 178 -12.04 -7.75 4.45
C ALA A 178 -12.16 -6.56 5.40
N LEU A 179 -12.96 -5.55 5.08
CA LEU A 179 -13.21 -4.41 5.97
C LEU A 179 -13.83 -4.86 7.30
N GLU A 180 -14.82 -5.75 7.27
CA GLU A 180 -15.44 -6.30 8.48
C GLU A 180 -14.44 -7.09 9.33
N THR A 181 -13.59 -7.90 8.70
CA THR A 181 -12.52 -8.61 9.39
C THR A 181 -11.54 -7.65 10.07
N MET A 182 -11.13 -6.60 9.37
CA MET A 182 -10.23 -5.60 9.93
C MET A 182 -10.85 -4.85 11.10
N LYS A 183 -12.12 -4.49 11.03
CA LYS A 183 -12.85 -3.89 12.16
C LYS A 183 -12.84 -4.79 13.39
N SER A 184 -13.07 -6.10 13.21
CA SER A 184 -13.00 -7.08 14.31
C SER A 184 -11.61 -7.11 14.96
N CYS A 185 -10.56 -6.84 14.20
CA CYS A 185 -9.18 -6.77 14.68
C CYS A 185 -8.77 -5.38 15.18
N GLN A 186 -9.74 -4.48 15.41
CA GLN A 186 -9.52 -3.12 15.91
C GLN A 186 -8.72 -2.22 14.96
N ILE A 187 -8.77 -2.50 13.68
CA ILE A 187 -8.31 -1.60 12.63
C ILE A 187 -9.46 -0.63 12.32
N LYS A 188 -9.16 0.66 12.36
CA LYS A 188 -10.14 1.70 12.03
C LYS A 188 -10.39 1.72 10.53
N VAL A 189 -11.65 1.68 10.12
CA VAL A 189 -12.05 1.85 8.73
C VAL A 189 -12.74 3.18 8.57
N ILE A 190 -12.32 3.97 7.59
CA ILE A 190 -12.88 5.29 7.28
C ILE A 190 -13.35 5.34 5.83
N ASN A 191 -14.28 6.27 5.56
CA ASN A 191 -14.78 6.56 4.20
C ASN A 191 -15.38 5.33 3.49
N GLU A 192 -16.16 4.54 4.21
CA GLU A 192 -16.95 3.44 3.62
C GLU A 192 -18.04 3.96 2.69
#